data_8581a6b19e893e65370b3976922d2063
#
_entry.id   8581a6b19e893e65370b3976922d2063
#
_cell.length_a   1.000
_cell.length_b   1.000
_cell.length_c   1.000
_cell.angle_alpha   90.00
_cell.angle_beta   90.00
_cell.angle_gamma   90.00
#
_symmetry.space_group_name_H-M   'P 1'
#
loop_
_entity.id
_entity.type
_entity.pdbx_description
1 polymer ?
#
loop_
_entity_poly.entity_id
_entity_poly.type
_entity_poly.pdbx_seq_one_letter_code
_entity_poly.pdbx_strand_id
1 'polypeptide(L)'
;MSVQERIQKLVDDNKVMVFMKGTPAQPMCGFSSRVVEVLKRLAVEFGSANVLDDAADPELRDGIKGFSDWPTIPQLYVDGEFVGGCDIVIELYQSGELEKMIVGENAE
;
A
#
# COMPACT_ATOMS: atom_id res chain seq x y z
N MET A 1 -10.84 -10.49 15.94
CA MET A 1 -9.47 -10.43 15.35
C MET A 1 -8.74 -9.22 15.89
N SER A 2 -7.47 -9.38 16.22
CA SER A 2 -6.62 -8.25 16.56
C SER A 2 -6.39 -7.38 15.33
N VAL A 3 -5.92 -6.14 15.53
CA VAL A 3 -5.58 -5.27 14.40
C VAL A 3 -4.47 -5.89 13.54
N GLN A 4 -3.52 -6.57 14.16
CA GLN A 4 -2.44 -7.25 13.44
C GLN A 4 -2.98 -8.37 12.54
N GLU A 5 -3.95 -9.14 13.01
CA GLU A 5 -4.60 -10.17 12.21
C GLU A 5 -5.43 -9.60 11.07
N ARG A 6 -6.12 -8.48 11.30
CA ARG A 6 -6.88 -7.79 10.25
C ARG A 6 -5.95 -7.25 9.15
N ILE A 7 -4.81 -6.69 9.53
CA ILE A 7 -3.82 -6.21 8.57
C ILE A 7 -3.24 -7.37 7.77
N GLN A 8 -2.88 -8.45 8.45
CA GLN A 8 -2.34 -9.64 7.79
C GLN A 8 -3.33 -10.20 6.75
N LYS A 9 -4.61 -10.23 7.08
CA LYS A 9 -5.63 -10.68 6.15
C LYS A 9 -5.71 -9.78 4.91
N LEU A 10 -5.69 -8.47 5.09
CA LEU A 10 -5.72 -7.53 3.96
C LEU A 10 -4.52 -7.73 3.04
N VAL A 11 -3.35 -7.92 3.62
CA VAL A 11 -2.11 -8.13 2.88
C VAL A 11 -2.13 -9.48 2.16
N ASP A 12 -2.67 -10.51 2.79
CA ASP A 12 -2.75 -11.84 2.20
C ASP A 12 -3.80 -11.94 1.10
N ASP A 13 -4.91 -11.21 1.24
CA ASP A 13 -6.01 -11.27 0.29
C ASP A 13 -5.79 -10.43 -0.97
N ASN A 14 -4.80 -9.57 -0.98
CA ASN A 14 -4.52 -8.66 -2.09
C ASN A 14 -3.05 -8.78 -2.51
N LYS A 15 -2.82 -9.12 -3.77
CA LYS A 15 -1.46 -9.19 -4.29
C LYS A 15 -0.74 -7.84 -4.13
N VAL A 16 -1.45 -6.75 -4.42
CA VAL A 16 -0.95 -5.40 -4.21
C VAL A 16 -1.88 -4.72 -3.22
N MET A 17 -1.35 -4.26 -2.09
CA MET A 17 -2.14 -3.64 -1.03
C MET A 17 -1.49 -2.33 -0.59
N VAL A 18 -2.28 -1.26 -0.54
CA VAL A 18 -1.80 0.04 -0.07
C VAL A 18 -2.58 0.49 1.16
N PHE A 19 -1.86 0.89 2.20
CA PHE A 19 -2.42 1.56 3.37
C PHE A 19 -2.14 3.05 3.19
N MET A 20 -3.22 3.84 3.14
CA MET A 20 -3.11 5.23 2.71
C MET A 20 -4.02 6.15 3.53
N LYS A 21 -3.80 7.44 3.38
CA LYS A 21 -4.69 8.46 3.93
C LYS A 21 -5.69 8.85 2.85
N GLY A 22 -6.97 8.55 3.11
CA GLY A 22 -8.04 8.71 2.15
C GLY A 22 -8.28 7.44 1.34
N THR A 23 -8.89 7.59 0.18
CA THR A 23 -9.21 6.49 -0.73
C THR A 23 -8.54 6.72 -2.08
N PRO A 24 -8.43 5.67 -2.94
CA PRO A 24 -7.88 5.89 -4.28
C PRO A 24 -8.62 6.94 -5.10
N ALA A 25 -9.93 7.07 -4.88
CA ALA A 25 -10.75 8.09 -5.57
C ALA A 25 -10.57 9.48 -4.95
N GLN A 26 -10.29 9.55 -3.65
CA GLN A 26 -10.12 10.79 -2.91
C GLN A 26 -8.94 10.69 -1.92
N PRO A 27 -7.71 10.71 -2.41
CA PRO A 27 -6.56 10.72 -1.53
C PRO A 27 -6.55 12.00 -0.69
N MET A 28 -6.22 11.85 0.59
CA MET A 28 -6.21 12.98 1.54
C MET A 28 -4.80 13.37 1.97
N CYS A 29 -3.80 12.96 1.22
CA CYS A 29 -2.40 13.24 1.46
C CYS A 29 -1.67 13.19 0.11
N GLY A 30 -0.80 14.15 -0.14
CA GLY A 30 -0.04 14.20 -1.39
C GLY A 30 0.82 12.97 -1.62
N PHE A 31 1.40 12.41 -0.56
CA PHE A 31 2.21 11.20 -0.66
C PHE A 31 1.36 9.98 -1.01
N SER A 32 0.19 9.84 -0.39
CA SER A 32 -0.75 8.76 -0.73
C SER A 32 -1.24 8.89 -2.17
N SER A 33 -1.52 10.10 -2.61
CA SER A 33 -1.94 10.39 -3.99
C SER A 33 -0.90 9.91 -5.00
N ARG A 34 0.37 10.14 -4.73
CA ARG A 34 1.46 9.74 -5.63
C ARG A 34 1.58 8.22 -5.74
N VAL A 35 1.46 7.50 -4.64
CA VAL A 35 1.51 6.04 -4.67
C VAL A 35 0.35 5.48 -5.49
N VAL A 36 -0.86 5.98 -5.28
CA VAL A 36 -2.04 5.56 -6.03
C VAL A 36 -1.86 5.86 -7.52
N GLU A 37 -1.33 7.04 -7.86
CA GLU A 37 -1.08 7.40 -9.25
C GLU A 37 -0.12 6.41 -9.93
N VAL A 38 0.96 6.04 -9.25
CA VAL A 38 1.90 5.03 -9.75
C VAL A 38 1.20 3.71 -10.05
N LEU A 39 0.39 3.23 -9.11
CA LEU A 39 -0.35 1.97 -9.30
C LEU A 39 -1.34 2.06 -10.47
N LYS A 40 -2.00 3.19 -10.64
CA LYS A 40 -2.90 3.41 -11.76
C LYS A 40 -2.16 3.45 -13.09
N ARG A 41 -0.98 4.05 -13.14
CA ARG A 41 -0.14 4.09 -14.33
C ARG A 41 0.35 2.70 -14.73
N LEU A 42 0.61 1.83 -13.76
CA LEU A 42 0.98 0.44 -14.02
C LEU A 42 -0.23 -0.40 -14.45
N ALA A 43 -1.43 0.14 -14.34
CA ALA A 43 -2.68 -0.54 -14.69
C ALA A 43 -2.87 -1.87 -13.94
N VAL A 44 -2.47 -1.90 -12.67
CA VAL A 44 -2.59 -3.10 -11.84
C VAL A 44 -3.76 -2.94 -10.88
N GLU A 45 -4.39 -4.07 -10.55
CA GLU A 45 -5.41 -4.11 -9.51
C GLU A 45 -4.74 -4.05 -8.15
N PHE A 46 -5.33 -3.31 -7.23
CA PHE A 46 -4.82 -3.22 -5.87
C PHE A 46 -5.93 -3.02 -4.86
N GLY A 47 -5.72 -3.54 -3.66
CA GLY A 47 -6.58 -3.25 -2.52
C GLY A 47 -6.07 -2.02 -1.80
N SER A 48 -6.95 -1.36 -1.05
CA SER A 48 -6.58 -0.19 -0.27
C SER A 48 -7.29 -0.17 1.07
N ALA A 49 -6.68 0.49 2.05
CA ALA A 49 -7.29 0.73 3.34
C ALA A 49 -7.00 2.17 3.75
N ASN A 50 -8.04 2.87 4.17
CA ASN A 50 -7.95 4.26 4.61
C ASN A 50 -7.66 4.30 6.11
N VAL A 51 -6.45 4.68 6.47
CA VAL A 51 -6.03 4.73 7.88
C VAL A 51 -6.66 5.90 8.66
N LEU A 52 -7.34 6.80 7.96
CA LEU A 52 -8.06 7.92 8.60
C LEU A 52 -9.51 7.58 8.92
N ASP A 53 -10.01 6.44 8.46
CA ASP A 53 -11.40 6.03 8.69
C ASP A 53 -11.53 5.34 10.06
N ASP A 54 -11.60 6.13 11.11
CA ASP A 54 -11.73 5.64 12.47
C ASP A 54 -13.07 4.93 12.72
N ALA A 55 -14.08 5.24 11.92
CA ALA A 55 -15.37 4.56 12.05
C ALA A 55 -15.27 3.11 11.57
N ALA A 56 -14.45 2.84 10.57
CA ALA A 56 -14.24 1.48 10.07
C ALA A 56 -13.24 0.72 10.96
N ASP A 57 -12.11 1.33 11.29
CA ASP A 57 -11.09 0.69 12.13
C ASP A 57 -10.22 1.74 12.82
N PRO A 58 -10.53 2.10 14.08
CA PRO A 58 -9.78 3.14 14.79
C PRO A 58 -8.36 2.73 15.17
N GLU A 59 -8.04 1.43 15.11
CA GLU A 59 -6.71 0.92 15.45
C GLU A 59 -5.76 0.81 14.26
N LEU A 60 -6.29 0.98 13.04
CA LEU A 60 -5.54 0.67 11.83
C LEU A 60 -4.29 1.54 11.65
N ARG A 61 -4.41 2.84 11.89
CA ARG A 61 -3.31 3.78 11.69
C ARG A 61 -2.07 3.42 12.51
N ASP A 62 -2.26 3.17 13.79
CA ASP A 62 -1.15 2.79 14.67
C ASP A 62 -0.74 1.34 14.45
N GLY A 63 -1.72 0.48 14.18
CA GLY A 63 -1.48 -0.95 13.94
C GLY A 63 -0.59 -1.20 12.74
N ILE A 64 -0.79 -0.47 11.63
CA ILE A 64 0.03 -0.68 10.43
C ILE A 64 1.49 -0.24 10.66
N LYS A 65 1.71 0.78 11.45
CA LYS A 65 3.07 1.20 11.78
C LYS A 65 3.80 0.14 12.60
N GLY A 66 3.10 -0.49 13.54
CA GLY A 66 3.65 -1.59 14.31
C GLY A 66 3.86 -2.85 13.47
N PHE A 67 2.94 -3.14 12.56
CA PHE A 67 3.00 -4.30 11.68
C PHE A 67 4.23 -4.27 10.77
N SER A 68 4.52 -3.12 10.18
CA SER A 68 5.63 -2.96 9.25
C SER A 68 6.93 -2.54 9.92
N ASP A 69 6.88 -2.10 11.17
CA ASP A 69 7.98 -1.39 11.83
C ASP A 69 8.43 -0.16 11.02
N TRP A 70 7.47 0.52 10.39
CA TRP A 70 7.72 1.68 9.54
C TRP A 70 6.81 2.82 9.99
N PRO A 71 7.34 4.01 10.25
CA PRO A 71 6.61 5.06 10.97
C PRO A 71 5.66 5.90 10.13
N THR A 72 5.73 5.82 8.81
CA THR A 72 4.98 6.73 7.95
C THR A 72 3.97 6.02 7.06
N ILE A 73 3.00 6.79 6.56
CA ILE A 73 1.98 6.36 5.62
C ILE A 73 2.08 7.30 4.40
N PRO A 74 1.97 6.80 3.19
CA PRO A 74 1.45 5.50 2.75
C PRO A 74 2.46 4.36 2.90
N GLN A 75 1.93 3.12 2.88
CA GLN A 75 2.74 1.90 2.86
C GLN A 75 2.21 0.97 1.79
N LEU A 76 3.09 0.46 0.96
CA LEU A 76 2.76 -0.47 -0.12
C LEU A 76 3.28 -1.87 0.21
N TYR A 77 2.43 -2.86 -0.05
CA TYR A 77 2.76 -4.29 0.08
C TYR A 77 2.54 -4.98 -1.26
N VAL A 78 3.44 -5.86 -1.65
CA VAL A 78 3.32 -6.70 -2.84
C VAL A 78 3.62 -8.14 -2.45
N ASP A 79 2.71 -9.04 -2.78
CA ASP A 79 2.82 -10.46 -2.45
C ASP A 79 3.08 -10.71 -0.95
N GLY A 80 2.45 -9.92 -0.10
CA GLY A 80 2.57 -10.05 1.35
C GLY A 80 3.80 -9.39 1.95
N GLU A 81 4.66 -8.80 1.14
CA GLU A 81 5.90 -8.19 1.61
C GLU A 81 5.84 -6.66 1.58
N PHE A 82 6.36 -6.04 2.61
CA PHE A 82 6.45 -4.59 2.68
C PHE A 82 7.43 -4.07 1.64
N VAL A 83 6.96 -3.19 0.77
CA VAL A 83 7.79 -2.57 -0.27
C VAL A 83 8.39 -1.26 0.21
N GLY A 84 7.56 -0.38 0.76
CA GLY A 84 8.02 0.91 1.25
C GLY A 84 6.96 1.99 1.21
N GLY A 85 7.39 3.20 1.50
CA GLY A 85 6.56 4.40 1.43
C GLY A 85 6.67 5.09 0.07
N CYS A 86 6.21 6.33 0.01
CA CYS A 86 6.09 7.09 -1.24
C CYS A 86 7.42 7.18 -2.02
N ASP A 87 8.49 7.57 -1.36
CA ASP A 87 9.76 7.80 -2.04
C ASP A 87 10.33 6.51 -2.64
N ILE A 88 10.25 5.42 -1.88
CA ILE A 88 10.73 4.12 -2.32
C ILE A 88 9.88 3.62 -3.50
N VAL A 89 8.56 3.76 -3.41
CA VAL A 89 7.65 3.34 -4.48
C VAL A 89 7.96 4.09 -5.79
N ILE A 90 8.15 5.39 -5.71
CA ILE A 90 8.48 6.20 -6.90
C ILE A 90 9.81 5.77 -7.50
N GLU A 91 10.83 5.56 -6.67
CA GLU A 91 12.14 5.13 -7.10
C GLU A 91 12.07 3.77 -7.83
N LEU A 92 11.36 2.81 -7.25
CA LEU A 92 11.17 1.50 -7.85
C LEU A 92 10.36 1.56 -9.13
N TYR A 93 9.38 2.46 -9.19
CA TYR A 93 8.61 2.68 -10.41
C TYR A 93 9.50 3.22 -11.53
N GLN A 94 10.31 4.22 -11.24
CA GLN A 94 11.19 4.83 -12.23
C GLN A 94 12.25 3.88 -12.78
N SER A 95 12.73 2.96 -11.94
CA SER A 95 13.71 1.96 -12.34
C SER A 95 13.11 0.78 -13.09
N GLY A 96 11.78 0.64 -13.08
CA GLY A 96 11.09 -0.51 -13.66
C GLY A 96 11.01 -1.71 -12.73
N GLU A 97 11.60 -1.64 -11.55
CA GLU A 97 11.59 -2.77 -10.60
C GLU A 97 10.22 -3.03 -10.00
N LEU A 98 9.43 -1.96 -9.78
CA LEU A 98 8.09 -2.13 -9.21
C LEU A 98 7.19 -2.97 -10.13
N GLU A 99 7.25 -2.70 -11.43
CA GLU A 99 6.49 -3.48 -12.40
C GLU A 99 6.90 -4.96 -12.35
N LYS A 100 8.19 -5.23 -12.26
CA LYS A 100 8.69 -6.61 -12.16
C LYS A 100 8.21 -7.30 -10.89
N MET A 101 8.17 -6.58 -9.77
CA MET A 101 7.67 -7.13 -8.51
C MET A 101 6.20 -7.52 -8.61
N ILE A 102 5.41 -6.73 -9.33
CA ILE A 102 3.95 -6.94 -9.41
C ILE A 102 3.59 -7.96 -10.50
N VAL A 103 4.13 -7.80 -11.72
CA VAL A 103 3.75 -8.66 -12.85
C VAL A 103 4.75 -9.77 -13.14
N GLY A 104 5.90 -9.76 -12.50
CA GLY A 104 6.95 -10.75 -12.69
C GLY A 104 7.95 -10.39 -13.78
N GLU A 105 9.10 -11.01 -13.74
CA GLU A 105 10.21 -10.70 -14.65
C GLU A 105 9.94 -11.13 -16.09
N ASN A 106 9.04 -12.08 -16.28
CA ASN A 106 8.71 -12.62 -17.61
C ASN A 106 7.48 -11.97 -18.22
N ALA A 107 6.96 -10.91 -17.62
CA ALA A 107 5.78 -10.19 -18.11
C ALA A 107 6.19 -9.16 -19.14
N GLU A 108 6.51 -9.59 -20.32
CA GLU A 108 6.89 -8.72 -21.43
C GLU A 108 5.89 -8.80 -22.57
#